data_4e4311a4dc76ae30a2f59a4b15a61156
#
_entry.id   4e4311a4dc76ae30a2f59a4b15a61156
#
_cell.length_a   1.000
_cell.length_b   1.000
_cell.length_c   1.000
_cell.angle_alpha   90.00
_cell.angle_beta   90.00
_cell.angle_gamma   90.00
#
_symmetry.space_group_name_H-M   'P 1'
#
loop_
_entity.id
_entity.type
_entity.pdbx_description
1 polymer ?
#
loop_
_entity_poly.entity_id
_entity_poly.type
_entity_poly.pdbx_seq_one_letter_code
_entity_poly.pdbx_strand_id
1 'polypeptide(L)'
;MEVEMVREALNESAMNATLRGSYWRVSVFQSVTSTQTELIGKENLQHGDVYVTEFQSAGRGRLDRTFEAKESSALLFSIYLEPKRSKLEWSVIPLLTGLSLVNALKSLDAKVATNLKWPNDLLIGDKKLAGILVEARDNGVVVGIGLNVAMNKSELPVPTATSLALENFAELNRNVILPEILKNFALTIGLWESGSSIAIEQYRQVSSTLGKEVEVHLPSGEILNSRAMGISEMGELQLASGARVNVGDVIHLR
;
A
#
# COMPACT_ATOMS: atom_id res chain seq x y z
N MET A 1 1.83 -27.38 18.34
CA MET A 1 2.43 -26.21 19.00
C MET A 1 2.74 -25.21 17.89
N GLU A 2 2.03 -24.09 17.85
CA GLU A 2 2.45 -22.97 16.99
C GLU A 2 3.78 -22.47 17.56
N VAL A 3 4.82 -22.44 16.74
CA VAL A 3 6.10 -21.83 17.11
C VAL A 3 5.82 -20.34 17.24
N GLU A 4 5.98 -19.79 18.43
CA GLU A 4 5.83 -18.35 18.65
C GLU A 4 6.92 -17.63 17.84
N MET A 5 6.47 -16.91 16.82
CA MET A 5 7.37 -16.21 15.89
C MET A 5 7.92 -14.98 16.61
N VAL A 6 9.24 -14.88 16.73
CA VAL A 6 9.90 -13.71 17.29
C VAL A 6 9.66 -12.52 16.35
N ARG A 7 9.00 -11.48 16.85
CA ARG A 7 8.74 -10.22 16.16
C ARG A 7 9.73 -9.19 16.66
N GLU A 8 10.73 -8.88 15.83
CA GLU A 8 11.72 -7.86 16.18
C GLU A 8 11.05 -6.49 16.29
N ALA A 9 11.43 -5.73 17.34
CA ALA A 9 10.97 -4.36 17.51
C ALA A 9 11.48 -3.46 16.38
N LEU A 10 10.68 -2.45 16.04
CA LEU A 10 11.08 -1.41 15.09
C LEU A 10 12.27 -0.61 15.63
N ASN A 11 13.26 -0.38 14.79
CA ASN A 11 14.51 0.31 15.13
C ASN A 11 14.71 1.52 14.20
N GLU A 12 14.36 2.70 14.71
CA GLU A 12 14.46 3.97 14.00
C GLU A 12 15.89 4.24 13.50
N SER A 13 16.89 4.05 14.35
CA SER A 13 18.29 4.31 14.02
C SER A 13 18.80 3.40 12.91
N ALA A 14 18.44 2.10 12.93
CA ALA A 14 18.83 1.13 11.91
C ALA A 14 18.19 1.46 10.56
N MET A 15 16.89 1.79 10.53
CA MET A 15 16.18 2.17 9.31
C MET A 15 16.74 3.46 8.70
N ASN A 16 16.93 4.51 9.51
CA ASN A 16 17.50 5.76 9.03
C ASN A 16 18.96 5.60 8.57
N ALA A 17 19.75 4.73 9.20
CA ALA A 17 21.10 4.40 8.74
C ALA A 17 21.09 3.74 7.35
N THR A 18 20.15 2.82 7.09
CA THR A 18 19.96 2.15 5.80
C THR A 18 19.49 3.12 4.70
N LEU A 19 18.77 4.17 5.08
CA LEU A 19 18.23 5.20 4.18
C LEU A 19 19.13 6.44 4.06
N ARG A 20 20.35 6.38 4.61
CA ARG A 20 21.29 7.51 4.56
C ARG A 20 21.55 7.97 3.12
N GLY A 21 21.46 9.27 2.89
CA GLY A 21 21.61 9.89 1.57
C GLY A 21 20.32 9.97 0.76
N SER A 22 19.22 9.38 1.24
CA SER A 22 17.88 9.62 0.70
C SER A 22 17.19 10.80 1.41
N TYR A 23 16.01 11.18 0.94
CA TYR A 23 15.17 12.18 1.59
C TYR A 23 14.23 11.62 2.68
N TRP A 24 14.24 10.31 2.90
CA TRP A 24 13.38 9.67 3.88
C TRP A 24 13.83 9.93 5.32
N ARG A 25 12.86 10.21 6.18
CA ARG A 25 13.04 10.42 7.62
C ARG A 25 12.02 9.57 8.38
N VAL A 26 12.47 8.46 8.89
CA VAL A 26 11.63 7.51 9.64
C VAL A 26 11.59 7.92 11.10
N SER A 27 10.37 8.03 11.65
CA SER A 27 10.10 8.16 13.09
C SER A 27 9.29 6.96 13.55
N VAL A 28 9.73 6.29 14.63
CA VAL A 28 9.14 5.09 15.20
C VAL A 28 8.33 5.42 16.45
N PHE A 29 7.12 4.87 16.53
CA PHE A 29 6.22 5.00 17.67
C PHE A 29 5.85 3.62 18.22
N GLN A 30 5.72 3.49 19.54
CA GLN A 30 5.24 2.23 20.15
C GLN A 30 3.75 2.05 19.88
N SER A 31 2.96 3.11 20.03
CA SER A 31 1.53 3.09 19.76
C SER A 31 1.05 4.47 19.36
N VAL A 32 0.14 4.51 18.39
CA VAL A 32 -0.58 5.72 17.97
C VAL A 32 -2.05 5.38 17.69
N THR A 33 -2.90 6.38 17.52
CA THR A 33 -4.27 6.15 17.05
C THR A 33 -4.24 5.61 15.61
N SER A 34 -3.55 6.30 14.72
CA SER A 34 -3.28 5.90 13.34
C SER A 34 -2.09 6.70 12.82
N THR A 35 -1.11 6.06 12.18
CA THR A 35 0.02 6.75 11.55
C THR A 35 -0.45 7.78 10.51
N GLN A 36 -1.55 7.47 9.83
CA GLN A 36 -2.21 8.37 8.87
C GLN A 36 -2.71 9.65 9.57
N THR A 37 -3.46 9.49 10.66
CA THR A 37 -4.02 10.62 11.43
C THR A 37 -2.92 11.47 12.05
N GLU A 38 -1.91 10.83 12.67
CA GLU A 38 -0.79 11.53 13.30
C GLU A 38 0.01 12.33 12.26
N LEU A 39 0.29 11.74 11.10
CA LEU A 39 1.05 12.42 10.05
C LEU A 39 0.23 13.57 9.42
N ILE A 40 -1.07 13.37 9.19
CA ILE A 40 -1.98 14.45 8.76
C ILE A 40 -2.03 15.58 9.79
N GLY A 41 -2.04 15.28 11.08
CA GLY A 41 -2.08 16.25 12.18
C GLY A 41 -0.77 17.00 12.43
N LYS A 42 0.38 16.52 11.90
CA LYS A 42 1.70 17.10 12.14
C LYS A 42 1.82 18.49 11.53
N GLU A 43 2.31 19.45 12.31
CA GLU A 43 2.75 20.74 11.80
C GLU A 43 4.11 20.61 11.08
N ASN A 44 4.37 21.48 10.09
CA ASN A 44 5.64 21.55 9.36
C ASN A 44 6.08 20.22 8.75
N LEU A 45 5.15 19.50 8.09
CA LEU A 45 5.45 18.32 7.32
C LEU A 45 6.49 18.60 6.24
N GLN A 46 7.39 17.65 6.03
CA GLN A 46 8.38 17.72 4.97
C GLN A 46 8.29 16.50 4.05
N HIS A 47 8.45 16.71 2.76
CA HIS A 47 8.54 15.62 1.80
C HIS A 47 9.50 14.53 2.29
N GLY A 48 9.03 13.29 2.38
CA GLY A 48 9.80 12.15 2.89
C GLY A 48 9.68 11.88 4.39
N ASP A 49 8.80 12.58 5.13
CA ASP A 49 8.48 12.20 6.50
C ASP A 49 7.72 10.86 6.51
N VAL A 50 8.17 9.93 7.35
CA VAL A 50 7.62 8.57 7.50
C VAL A 50 7.34 8.30 8.97
N TYR A 51 6.08 8.02 9.30
CA TYR A 51 5.68 7.54 10.62
C TYR A 51 5.39 6.04 10.56
N VAL A 52 6.03 5.26 11.40
CA VAL A 52 5.83 3.82 11.54
C VAL A 52 5.57 3.47 13.00
N THR A 53 4.71 2.51 13.27
CA THR A 53 4.32 2.14 14.64
C THR A 53 4.26 0.63 14.85
N GLU A 54 4.46 0.20 16.10
CA GLU A 54 4.22 -1.17 16.53
C GLU A 54 2.73 -1.52 16.59
N PHE A 55 1.89 -0.53 16.97
CA PHE A 55 0.45 -0.72 17.14
C PHE A 55 -0.37 0.52 16.77
N GLN A 56 -1.55 0.31 16.18
CA GLN A 56 -2.58 1.33 15.96
C GLN A 56 -3.85 0.98 16.74
N SER A 57 -4.33 1.89 17.59
CA SER A 57 -5.58 1.69 18.34
C SER A 57 -6.84 1.98 17.51
N ALA A 58 -6.70 2.76 16.42
CA ALA A 58 -7.78 3.13 15.50
C ALA A 58 -7.24 3.23 14.06
N GLY A 59 -6.66 2.14 13.56
CA GLY A 59 -6.13 2.08 12.20
C GLY A 59 -7.20 2.36 11.14
N ARG A 60 -6.88 3.17 10.13
CA ARG A 60 -7.82 3.65 9.11
C ARG A 60 -7.63 2.93 7.79
N GLY A 61 -8.73 2.64 7.13
CA GLY A 61 -8.83 2.19 5.76
C GLY A 61 -9.73 3.13 4.93
N ARG A 62 -10.02 2.78 3.68
CA ARG A 62 -10.94 3.51 2.81
C ARG A 62 -12.39 3.31 3.25
N LEU A 63 -13.26 4.30 2.96
CA LEU A 63 -14.71 4.23 3.21
C LEU A 63 -15.03 3.83 4.66
N ASP A 64 -14.38 4.51 5.62
CA ASP A 64 -14.56 4.32 7.07
C ASP A 64 -14.28 2.89 7.58
N ARG A 65 -13.62 2.06 6.78
CA ARG A 65 -13.12 0.76 7.24
C ARG A 65 -11.94 0.93 8.17
N THR A 66 -11.76 -0.02 9.07
CA THR A 66 -10.58 -0.11 9.95
C THR A 66 -9.51 -1.00 9.34
N PHE A 67 -8.25 -0.75 9.72
CA PHE A 67 -7.14 -1.68 9.52
C PHE A 67 -6.68 -2.16 10.89
N GLU A 68 -6.96 -3.40 11.21
CA GLU A 68 -6.67 -4.01 12.50
C GLU A 68 -5.49 -4.96 12.40
N ALA A 69 -4.56 -4.84 13.35
CA ALA A 69 -3.41 -5.73 13.49
C ALA A 69 -3.01 -5.83 14.96
N LYS A 70 -2.59 -7.01 15.39
CA LYS A 70 -1.95 -7.15 16.71
C LYS A 70 -0.60 -6.41 16.72
N GLU A 71 -0.18 -6.02 17.91
CA GLU A 71 1.11 -5.37 18.10
C GLU A 71 2.23 -6.18 17.44
N SER A 72 3.11 -5.48 16.74
CA SER A 72 4.29 -6.02 16.05
C SER A 72 4.02 -7.06 14.95
N SER A 73 2.75 -7.33 14.59
CA SER A 73 2.39 -8.35 13.59
C SER A 73 2.34 -7.83 12.15
N ALA A 74 2.23 -6.53 11.98
CA ALA A 74 2.15 -5.85 10.68
C ALA A 74 3.16 -4.72 10.59
N LEU A 75 3.44 -4.27 9.40
CA LEU A 75 4.16 -3.02 9.13
C LEU A 75 3.12 -1.94 8.84
N LEU A 76 2.90 -1.06 9.83
CA LEU A 76 1.91 0.00 9.85
C LEU A 76 2.62 1.34 9.73
N PHE A 77 2.51 2.01 8.59
CA PHE A 77 3.22 3.25 8.38
C PHE A 77 2.50 4.19 7.43
N SER A 78 2.84 5.46 7.51
CA SER A 78 2.38 6.50 6.58
C SER A 78 3.56 7.36 6.12
N ILE A 79 3.47 7.86 4.90
CA ILE A 79 4.49 8.66 4.22
C ILE A 79 3.87 9.98 3.80
N TYR A 80 4.56 11.10 3.99
CA TYR A 80 4.18 12.37 3.38
C TYR A 80 5.00 12.67 2.14
N LEU A 81 4.31 13.04 1.07
CA LEU A 81 4.91 13.41 -0.22
C LEU A 81 4.38 14.75 -0.69
N GLU A 82 5.23 15.51 -1.36
CA GLU A 82 4.87 16.69 -2.15
C GLU A 82 5.17 16.39 -3.63
N PRO A 83 4.20 15.77 -4.36
CA PRO A 83 4.42 15.41 -5.75
C PRO A 83 4.58 16.65 -6.62
N LYS A 84 5.53 16.61 -7.57
CA LYS A 84 5.80 17.70 -8.50
C LYS A 84 4.77 17.84 -9.61
N ARG A 85 3.98 16.76 -9.87
CA ARG A 85 2.91 16.76 -10.86
C ARG A 85 1.63 17.38 -10.32
N SER A 86 0.76 17.79 -11.24
CA SER A 86 -0.53 18.41 -10.92
C SER A 86 -1.38 17.54 -9.97
N LYS A 87 -2.12 18.19 -9.07
CA LYS A 87 -3.09 17.51 -8.17
C LYS A 87 -4.12 16.66 -8.93
N LEU A 88 -4.45 17.01 -10.16
CA LEU A 88 -5.34 16.22 -11.02
C LEU A 88 -4.79 14.84 -11.37
N GLU A 89 -3.47 14.66 -11.25
CA GLU A 89 -2.79 13.40 -11.56
C GLU A 89 -2.52 12.54 -10.32
N TRP A 90 -2.87 13.01 -9.12
CA TRP A 90 -2.58 12.30 -7.86
C TRP A 90 -3.43 11.05 -7.64
N SER A 91 -4.51 10.89 -8.40
CA SER A 91 -5.35 9.68 -8.40
C SER A 91 -4.57 8.39 -8.71
N VAL A 92 -3.41 8.49 -9.37
CA VAL A 92 -2.54 7.36 -9.69
C VAL A 92 -1.67 6.91 -8.51
N ILE A 93 -1.47 7.75 -7.49
CA ILE A 93 -0.53 7.48 -6.38
C ILE A 93 -0.82 6.16 -5.63
N PRO A 94 -2.08 5.77 -5.35
CA PRO A 94 -2.34 4.46 -4.75
C PRO A 94 -1.81 3.29 -5.60
N LEU A 95 -1.89 3.40 -6.93
CA LEU A 95 -1.43 2.39 -7.87
C LEU A 95 0.11 2.31 -7.86
N LEU A 96 0.78 3.46 -7.90
CA LEU A 96 2.24 3.56 -7.82
C LEU A 96 2.77 3.04 -6.49
N THR A 97 2.04 3.29 -5.41
CA THR A 97 2.34 2.73 -4.08
C THR A 97 2.26 1.20 -4.10
N GLY A 98 1.18 0.65 -4.66
CA GLY A 98 1.03 -0.79 -4.83
C GLY A 98 2.17 -1.41 -5.63
N LEU A 99 2.54 -0.80 -6.76
CA LEU A 99 3.67 -1.24 -7.59
C LEU A 99 5.00 -1.21 -6.81
N SER A 100 5.21 -0.18 -5.98
CA SER A 100 6.41 -0.09 -5.14
C SER A 100 6.48 -1.22 -4.13
N LEU A 101 5.34 -1.63 -3.54
CA LEU A 101 5.27 -2.80 -2.66
C LEU A 101 5.60 -4.10 -3.41
N VAL A 102 5.03 -4.30 -4.61
CA VAL A 102 5.34 -5.47 -5.46
C VAL A 102 6.83 -5.54 -5.75
N ASN A 103 7.45 -4.45 -6.19
CA ASN A 103 8.86 -4.40 -6.54
C ASN A 103 9.76 -4.65 -5.31
N ALA A 104 9.45 -4.05 -4.18
CA ALA A 104 10.19 -4.24 -2.93
C ALA A 104 10.12 -5.69 -2.42
N LEU A 105 8.92 -6.28 -2.40
CA LEU A 105 8.78 -7.67 -1.97
C LEU A 105 9.47 -8.63 -2.95
N LYS A 106 9.39 -8.38 -4.25
CA LYS A 106 10.08 -9.17 -5.27
C LYS A 106 11.62 -9.10 -5.14
N SER A 107 12.16 -7.95 -4.72
CA SER A 107 13.62 -7.82 -4.49
C SER A 107 14.08 -8.57 -3.25
N LEU A 108 13.22 -8.69 -2.23
CA LEU A 108 13.52 -9.43 -0.99
C LEU A 108 13.30 -10.94 -1.13
N ASP A 109 12.27 -11.35 -1.87
CA ASP A 109 11.99 -12.76 -2.15
C ASP A 109 11.25 -12.90 -3.50
N ALA A 110 12.00 -13.30 -4.52
CA ALA A 110 11.45 -13.46 -5.87
C ALA A 110 10.53 -14.69 -6.04
N LYS A 111 10.43 -15.58 -5.04
CA LYS A 111 9.60 -16.79 -5.11
C LYS A 111 8.12 -16.50 -4.83
N VAL A 112 7.83 -15.42 -4.09
CA VAL A 112 6.47 -15.06 -3.73
C VAL A 112 5.90 -14.11 -4.77
N ALA A 113 4.92 -14.58 -5.53
CA ALA A 113 4.24 -13.79 -6.54
C ALA A 113 3.13 -12.93 -5.90
N THR A 114 3.35 -11.62 -5.89
CA THR A 114 2.34 -10.64 -5.48
C THR A 114 1.66 -10.03 -6.71
N ASN A 115 0.40 -9.64 -6.56
CA ASN A 115 -0.38 -8.95 -7.60
C ASN A 115 -1.21 -7.81 -6.99
N LEU A 116 -1.74 -6.95 -7.85
CA LEU A 116 -2.45 -5.74 -7.44
C LEU A 116 -3.92 -5.82 -7.84
N LYS A 117 -4.80 -5.62 -6.86
CA LYS A 117 -6.22 -5.41 -7.09
C LYS A 117 -6.52 -3.92 -7.04
N TRP A 118 -7.05 -3.39 -8.16
CA TRP A 118 -7.45 -2.00 -8.24
C TRP A 118 -8.52 -1.66 -7.19
N PRO A 119 -8.45 -0.50 -6.53
CA PRO A 119 -7.43 0.54 -6.72
C PRO A 119 -6.25 0.46 -5.74
N ASN A 120 -6.29 -0.34 -4.67
CA ASN A 120 -5.45 -0.10 -3.49
C ASN A 120 -5.07 -1.33 -2.67
N ASP A 121 -5.29 -2.54 -3.21
CA ASP A 121 -4.97 -3.77 -2.48
C ASP A 121 -3.80 -4.52 -3.12
N LEU A 122 -2.85 -4.95 -2.28
CA LEU A 122 -1.83 -5.93 -2.63
C LEU A 122 -2.31 -7.32 -2.22
N LEU A 123 -2.18 -8.27 -3.13
CA LEU A 123 -2.62 -9.64 -2.94
C LEU A 123 -1.48 -10.65 -3.13
N ILE A 124 -1.63 -11.83 -2.50
CA ILE A 124 -0.98 -13.08 -2.90
C ILE A 124 -2.10 -14.07 -3.26
N GLY A 125 -2.13 -14.52 -4.51
CA GLY A 125 -3.30 -15.19 -5.05
C GLY A 125 -4.52 -14.28 -4.99
N ASP A 126 -5.60 -14.74 -4.32
CA ASP A 126 -6.82 -13.95 -4.10
C ASP A 126 -6.90 -13.38 -2.67
N LYS A 127 -5.85 -13.54 -1.85
CA LYS A 127 -5.84 -13.10 -0.45
C LYS A 127 -5.16 -11.76 -0.29
N LYS A 128 -5.77 -10.87 0.49
CA LYS A 128 -5.24 -9.54 0.78
C LYS A 128 -4.03 -9.60 1.71
N LEU A 129 -2.91 -9.08 1.24
CA LEU A 129 -1.66 -8.94 1.98
C LEU A 129 -1.49 -7.53 2.56
N ALA A 130 -1.86 -6.49 1.80
CA ALA A 130 -1.77 -5.11 2.25
C ALA A 130 -2.92 -4.25 1.71
N GLY A 131 -3.18 -3.15 2.44
CA GLY A 131 -4.08 -2.09 2.04
C GLY A 131 -3.37 -0.74 1.99
N ILE A 132 -3.80 0.11 1.06
CA ILE A 132 -3.23 1.45 0.81
C ILE A 132 -4.34 2.49 0.98
N LEU A 133 -4.04 3.58 1.68
CA LEU A 133 -4.92 4.74 1.86
C LEU A 133 -4.15 6.00 1.47
N VAL A 134 -4.68 6.80 0.53
CA VAL A 134 -4.08 8.07 0.13
C VAL A 134 -5.05 9.19 0.41
N GLU A 135 -4.60 10.20 1.14
CA GLU A 135 -5.37 11.40 1.46
C GLU A 135 -4.56 12.64 1.10
N ALA A 136 -5.22 13.58 0.41
CA ALA A 136 -4.60 14.86 0.09
C ALA A 136 -4.52 15.73 1.36
N ARG A 137 -3.38 16.44 1.50
CA ARG A 137 -3.17 17.45 2.54
C ARG A 137 -2.33 18.60 2.00
N ASP A 138 -2.88 19.81 2.07
CA ASP A 138 -2.20 21.03 1.61
C ASP A 138 -1.65 20.88 0.18
N ASN A 139 -0.32 20.93 0.05
CA ASN A 139 0.38 20.77 -1.23
C ASN A 139 0.91 19.35 -1.46
N GLY A 140 0.49 18.39 -0.65
CA GLY A 140 0.98 17.02 -0.70
C GLY A 140 -0.09 15.98 -0.47
N VAL A 141 0.37 14.76 -0.30
CA VAL A 141 -0.45 13.60 0.03
C VAL A 141 0.16 12.83 1.19
N VAL A 142 -0.69 12.27 2.04
CA VAL A 142 -0.30 11.27 3.04
C VAL A 142 -0.71 9.91 2.52
N VAL A 143 0.25 8.99 2.42
CA VAL A 143 0.08 7.64 1.93
C VAL A 143 0.22 6.67 3.08
N GLY A 144 -0.90 6.11 3.55
CA GLY A 144 -0.93 5.09 4.60
C GLY A 144 -0.87 3.68 4.02
N ILE A 145 -0.08 2.83 4.63
CA ILE A 145 0.12 1.44 4.22
C ILE A 145 0.05 0.54 5.44
N GLY A 146 -0.81 -0.48 5.36
CA GLY A 146 -0.84 -1.59 6.29
C GLY A 146 -0.45 -2.87 5.56
N LEU A 147 0.71 -3.44 5.88
CA LEU A 147 1.23 -4.69 5.31
C LEU A 147 1.24 -5.76 6.39
N ASN A 148 0.54 -6.86 6.15
CA ASN A 148 0.51 -8.02 7.05
C ASN A 148 1.84 -8.78 6.95
N VAL A 149 2.68 -8.72 7.97
CA VAL A 149 4.03 -9.33 7.95
C VAL A 149 4.03 -10.65 8.70
N ALA A 150 3.88 -10.62 10.01
CA ALA A 150 4.07 -11.75 10.92
C ALA A 150 2.76 -12.19 11.61
N MET A 151 1.61 -11.97 10.96
CA MET A 151 0.32 -12.46 11.46
C MET A 151 0.23 -13.97 11.27
N ASN A 152 -0.18 -14.68 12.30
CA ASN A 152 -0.62 -16.06 12.17
C ASN A 152 -2.11 -16.12 11.74
N LYS A 153 -2.62 -17.31 11.46
CA LYS A 153 -3.99 -17.50 10.93
C LYS A 153 -5.07 -16.99 11.89
N SER A 154 -4.87 -17.07 13.20
CA SER A 154 -5.84 -16.61 14.22
C SER A 154 -5.82 -15.09 14.43
N GLU A 155 -4.81 -14.41 13.91
CA GLU A 155 -4.65 -12.95 14.00
C GLU A 155 -5.16 -12.21 12.76
N LEU A 156 -5.49 -12.93 11.69
CA LEU A 156 -6.04 -12.32 10.48
C LEU A 156 -7.43 -11.75 10.74
N PRO A 157 -7.70 -10.50 10.32
CA PRO A 157 -8.99 -9.85 10.57
C PRO A 157 -10.15 -10.49 9.78
N VAL A 158 -9.86 -11.11 8.64
CA VAL A 158 -10.83 -11.77 7.76
C VAL A 158 -10.21 -12.99 7.07
N PRO A 159 -11.03 -14.01 6.70
CA PRO A 159 -10.52 -15.23 6.04
C PRO A 159 -9.87 -14.98 4.66
N THR A 160 -10.20 -13.85 4.03
CA THR A 160 -9.65 -13.44 2.73
C THR A 160 -8.35 -12.65 2.85
N ALA A 161 -7.79 -12.52 4.05
CA ALA A 161 -6.47 -11.94 4.28
C ALA A 161 -5.39 -13.02 4.34
N THR A 162 -4.15 -12.59 4.16
CA THR A 162 -2.93 -13.38 4.40
C THR A 162 -1.83 -12.52 4.98
N SER A 163 -0.67 -13.11 5.28
CA SER A 163 0.54 -12.41 5.72
C SER A 163 1.77 -13.00 5.04
N LEU A 164 2.88 -12.26 5.05
CA LEU A 164 4.16 -12.74 4.52
C LEU A 164 4.59 -14.05 5.20
N ALA A 165 4.39 -14.15 6.51
CA ALA A 165 4.71 -15.37 7.26
C ALA A 165 3.89 -16.58 6.83
N LEU A 166 2.59 -16.42 6.60
CA LEU A 166 1.71 -17.51 6.14
C LEU A 166 2.02 -17.97 4.71
N GLU A 167 2.60 -17.11 3.91
CA GLU A 167 3.02 -17.41 2.53
C GLU A 167 4.51 -17.80 2.45
N ASN A 168 5.15 -18.09 3.61
CA ASN A 168 6.54 -18.53 3.72
C ASN A 168 7.55 -17.57 3.08
N PHE A 169 7.31 -16.26 3.19
CA PHE A 169 8.24 -15.24 2.72
C PHE A 169 9.55 -15.28 3.49
N ALA A 170 10.67 -15.15 2.80
CA ALA A 170 11.99 -15.35 3.40
C ALA A 170 12.38 -14.26 4.40
N GLU A 171 11.93 -13.01 4.20
CA GLU A 171 12.28 -11.86 5.03
C GLU A 171 11.05 -11.36 5.80
N LEU A 172 11.08 -11.44 7.13
CA LEU A 172 10.00 -10.97 8.01
C LEU A 172 10.42 -9.81 8.91
N ASN A 173 11.70 -9.39 8.84
CA ASN A 173 12.19 -8.26 9.62
C ASN A 173 11.67 -6.94 9.04
N ARG A 174 10.77 -6.29 9.76
CA ARG A 174 10.17 -5.02 9.38
C ARG A 174 11.20 -3.89 9.22
N ASN A 175 12.35 -3.98 9.92
CA ASN A 175 13.46 -3.04 9.79
C ASN A 175 14.22 -3.17 8.46
N VAL A 176 14.07 -4.30 7.76
CA VAL A 176 14.61 -4.54 6.42
C VAL A 176 13.56 -4.20 5.35
N ILE A 177 12.31 -4.64 5.58
CA ILE A 177 11.21 -4.48 4.62
C ILE A 177 10.88 -2.99 4.38
N LEU A 178 10.76 -2.17 5.44
CA LEU A 178 10.39 -0.76 5.29
C LEU A 178 11.39 0.05 4.45
N PRO A 179 12.70 0.03 4.73
CA PRO A 179 13.68 0.71 3.90
C PRO A 179 13.64 0.27 2.43
N GLU A 180 13.42 -1.02 2.16
CA GLU A 180 13.34 -1.53 0.78
C GLU A 180 12.08 -1.03 0.08
N ILE A 181 10.94 -0.97 0.78
CA ILE A 181 9.72 -0.33 0.24
C ILE A 181 9.97 1.14 -0.09
N LEU A 182 10.59 1.90 0.81
CA LEU A 182 10.84 3.33 0.62
C LEU A 182 11.78 3.61 -0.55
N LYS A 183 12.81 2.77 -0.78
CA LYS A 183 13.68 2.85 -1.95
C LYS A 183 12.92 2.62 -3.25
N ASN A 184 12.13 1.55 -3.32
CA ASN A 184 11.33 1.24 -4.50
C ASN A 184 10.24 2.29 -4.75
N PHE A 185 9.68 2.85 -3.68
CA PHE A 185 8.71 3.93 -3.77
C PHE A 185 9.33 5.19 -4.40
N ALA A 186 10.53 5.59 -3.95
CA ALA A 186 11.24 6.72 -4.53
C ALA A 186 11.52 6.54 -6.03
N LEU A 187 11.93 5.32 -6.45
CA LEU A 187 12.15 4.98 -7.86
C LEU A 187 10.85 5.07 -8.68
N THR A 188 9.76 4.48 -8.18
CA THR A 188 8.46 4.45 -8.88
C THR A 188 7.87 5.86 -9.02
N ILE A 189 7.90 6.66 -7.95
CA ILE A 189 7.44 8.05 -8.00
C ILE A 189 8.32 8.90 -8.91
N GLY A 190 9.64 8.72 -8.86
CA GLY A 190 10.58 9.43 -9.74
C GLY A 190 10.32 9.15 -11.23
N LEU A 191 10.02 7.90 -11.61
CA LEU A 191 9.62 7.53 -12.98
C LEU A 191 8.33 8.27 -13.38
N TRP A 192 7.33 8.26 -12.52
CA TRP A 192 6.07 8.97 -12.81
C TRP A 192 6.29 10.48 -12.89
N GLU A 193 7.03 11.09 -11.98
CA GLU A 193 7.32 12.53 -12.00
C GLU A 193 8.11 12.97 -13.24
N SER A 194 8.94 12.08 -13.82
CA SER A 194 9.64 12.35 -15.07
C SER A 194 8.74 12.32 -16.32
N GLY A 195 7.46 11.99 -16.17
CA GLY A 195 6.52 11.87 -17.28
C GLY A 195 6.54 10.51 -17.99
N SER A 196 7.25 9.51 -17.43
CA SER A 196 7.33 8.17 -18.01
C SER A 196 6.06 7.37 -17.77
N SER A 197 5.58 6.65 -18.80
CA SER A 197 4.47 5.69 -18.72
C SER A 197 4.87 4.36 -18.07
N ILE A 198 6.18 4.11 -17.92
CA ILE A 198 6.73 2.79 -17.50
C ILE A 198 6.08 2.30 -16.20
N ALA A 199 5.89 3.16 -15.21
CA ALA A 199 5.31 2.75 -13.92
C ALA A 199 3.86 2.24 -14.08
N ILE A 200 3.03 2.89 -14.88
CA ILE A 200 1.66 2.45 -15.15
C ILE A 200 1.64 1.19 -16.02
N GLU A 201 2.54 1.06 -16.97
CA GLU A 201 2.68 -0.16 -17.76
C GLU A 201 3.08 -1.36 -16.89
N GLN A 202 4.02 -1.19 -15.96
CA GLN A 202 4.39 -2.22 -14.97
C GLN A 202 3.20 -2.56 -14.05
N TYR A 203 2.43 -1.56 -13.60
CA TYR A 203 1.22 -1.81 -12.81
C TYR A 203 0.23 -2.69 -13.56
N ARG A 204 -0.02 -2.41 -14.86
CA ARG A 204 -0.93 -3.20 -15.70
C ARG A 204 -0.50 -4.68 -15.78
N GLN A 205 0.80 -4.95 -15.85
CA GLN A 205 1.36 -6.30 -15.93
C GLN A 205 1.12 -7.14 -14.66
N VAL A 206 1.07 -6.49 -13.49
CA VAL A 206 0.85 -7.17 -12.19
C VAL A 206 -0.57 -7.00 -11.66
N SER A 207 -1.47 -6.41 -12.46
CA SER A 207 -2.86 -6.20 -12.07
C SER A 207 -3.66 -7.51 -12.15
N SER A 208 -4.26 -7.91 -11.03
CA SER A 208 -5.20 -9.03 -10.96
C SER A 208 -6.63 -8.65 -11.35
N THR A 209 -6.90 -7.36 -11.59
CA THR A 209 -8.23 -6.86 -11.94
C THR A 209 -8.46 -6.89 -13.45
N LEU A 210 -7.43 -6.61 -14.24
CA LEU A 210 -7.56 -6.54 -15.70
C LEU A 210 -7.95 -7.90 -16.30
N GLY A 211 -8.87 -7.84 -17.26
CA GLY A 211 -9.40 -9.01 -17.95
C GLY A 211 -10.51 -9.75 -17.21
N LYS A 212 -10.82 -9.38 -15.95
CA LYS A 212 -11.89 -10.00 -15.16
C LYS A 212 -13.23 -9.30 -15.33
N GLU A 213 -14.31 -10.06 -15.12
CA GLU A 213 -15.63 -9.49 -14.85
C GLU A 213 -15.59 -8.93 -13.41
N VAL A 214 -16.07 -7.72 -13.25
CA VAL A 214 -16.01 -6.98 -11.99
C VAL A 214 -17.35 -6.32 -11.67
N GLU A 215 -17.64 -6.28 -10.38
CA GLU A 215 -18.66 -5.42 -9.81
C GLU A 215 -17.96 -4.24 -9.13
N VAL A 216 -18.26 -3.03 -9.54
CA VAL A 216 -17.65 -1.80 -9.03
C VAL A 216 -18.68 -1.01 -8.25
N HIS A 217 -18.46 -0.86 -6.96
CA HIS A 217 -19.30 -0.07 -6.07
C HIS A 217 -18.77 1.36 -6.03
N LEU A 218 -19.53 2.31 -6.56
CA LEU A 218 -19.19 3.72 -6.55
C LEU A 218 -19.60 4.38 -5.22
N PRO A 219 -18.95 5.48 -4.81
CA PRO A 219 -19.34 6.24 -3.61
C PRO A 219 -20.77 6.80 -3.69
N SER A 220 -21.33 6.96 -4.91
CA SER A 220 -22.73 7.36 -5.13
C SER A 220 -23.75 6.31 -4.70
N GLY A 221 -23.30 5.07 -4.42
CA GLY A 221 -24.17 3.89 -4.23
C GLY A 221 -24.51 3.16 -5.53
N GLU A 222 -24.11 3.67 -6.68
CA GLU A 222 -24.27 2.99 -7.97
C GLU A 222 -23.33 1.77 -8.06
N ILE A 223 -23.81 0.70 -8.67
CA ILE A 223 -23.05 -0.53 -8.92
C ILE A 223 -22.91 -0.73 -10.43
N LEU A 224 -21.69 -0.85 -10.91
CA LEU A 224 -21.37 -1.13 -12.31
C LEU A 224 -20.88 -2.57 -12.44
N ASN A 225 -21.54 -3.36 -13.29
CA ASN A 225 -21.11 -4.71 -13.66
C ASN A 225 -20.55 -4.69 -15.07
N SER A 226 -19.26 -5.04 -15.23
CA SER A 226 -18.60 -5.01 -16.54
C SER A 226 -17.24 -5.68 -16.49
N ARG A 227 -16.66 -5.95 -17.66
CA ARG A 227 -15.27 -6.42 -17.74
C ARG A 227 -14.29 -5.26 -17.58
N ALA A 228 -13.26 -5.47 -16.76
CA ALA A 228 -12.15 -4.54 -16.60
C ALA A 228 -11.19 -4.64 -17.80
N MET A 229 -11.14 -3.61 -18.63
CA MET A 229 -10.41 -3.62 -19.90
C MET A 229 -9.02 -2.97 -19.81
N GLY A 230 -8.85 -1.96 -18.95
CA GLY A 230 -7.61 -1.21 -18.88
C GLY A 230 -7.51 -0.34 -17.63
N ILE A 231 -6.32 0.22 -17.45
CA ILE A 231 -6.03 1.30 -16.49
C ILE A 231 -5.47 2.46 -17.30
N SER A 232 -6.06 3.66 -17.18
CA SER A 232 -5.56 4.86 -17.85
C SER A 232 -4.25 5.36 -17.23
N GLU A 233 -3.57 6.32 -17.89
CA GLU A 233 -2.38 6.99 -17.32
C GLU A 233 -2.72 7.78 -16.04
N MET A 234 -3.99 8.14 -15.85
CA MET A 234 -4.51 8.81 -14.65
C MET A 234 -4.94 7.82 -13.55
N GLY A 235 -4.73 6.50 -13.76
CA GLY A 235 -5.08 5.45 -12.80
C GLY A 235 -6.56 5.03 -12.81
N GLU A 236 -7.37 5.52 -13.77
CA GLU A 236 -8.78 5.16 -13.88
C GLU A 236 -8.95 3.71 -14.35
N LEU A 237 -9.87 2.98 -13.76
CA LEU A 237 -10.32 1.68 -14.27
C LEU A 237 -11.22 1.90 -15.48
N GLN A 238 -10.85 1.32 -16.60
CA GLN A 238 -11.61 1.37 -17.84
C GLN A 238 -12.44 0.09 -18.02
N LEU A 239 -13.75 0.24 -18.18
CA LEU A 239 -14.69 -0.87 -18.28
C LEU A 239 -15.13 -1.09 -19.74
N ALA A 240 -15.50 -2.33 -20.08
CA ALA A 240 -16.02 -2.69 -21.40
C ALA A 240 -17.32 -1.93 -21.75
N SER A 241 -18.08 -1.49 -20.75
CA SER A 241 -19.24 -0.62 -20.92
C SER A 241 -18.89 0.79 -21.43
N GLY A 242 -17.60 1.15 -21.50
CA GLY A 242 -17.12 2.49 -21.81
C GLY A 242 -16.97 3.39 -20.58
N ALA A 243 -17.43 2.97 -19.41
CA ALA A 243 -17.27 3.74 -18.17
C ALA A 243 -15.80 3.82 -17.74
N ARG A 244 -15.42 4.97 -17.15
CA ARG A 244 -14.13 5.21 -16.50
C ARG A 244 -14.36 5.50 -15.04
N VAL A 245 -13.67 4.79 -14.17
CA VAL A 245 -13.86 4.85 -12.73
C VAL A 245 -12.57 5.33 -12.06
N ASN A 246 -12.66 6.45 -11.35
CA ASN A 246 -11.54 7.04 -10.57
C ASN A 246 -11.52 6.52 -9.12
N VAL A 247 -12.69 6.20 -8.57
CA VAL A 247 -12.86 5.79 -7.19
C VAL A 247 -13.99 4.77 -7.09
N GLY A 248 -13.76 3.72 -6.31
CA GLY A 248 -14.75 2.67 -6.08
C GLY A 248 -14.11 1.47 -5.39
N ASP A 249 -14.94 0.54 -4.93
CA ASP A 249 -14.52 -0.77 -4.47
C ASP A 249 -14.81 -1.80 -5.56
N VAL A 250 -13.86 -2.66 -5.86
CA VAL A 250 -13.98 -3.67 -6.89
C VAL A 250 -14.14 -5.05 -6.27
N ILE A 251 -15.15 -5.79 -6.72
CA ILE A 251 -15.31 -7.21 -6.45
C ILE A 251 -15.06 -7.96 -7.75
N HIS A 252 -14.13 -8.92 -7.74
CA HIS A 252 -13.92 -9.81 -8.87
C HIS A 252 -15.04 -10.84 -8.90
N LEU A 253 -15.78 -10.90 -9.98
CA LEU A 253 -16.81 -11.92 -10.19
C LEU A 253 -16.14 -13.23 -10.67
N ARG A 254 -16.69 -14.37 -10.23
CA ARG A 254 -16.18 -15.69 -10.58
C ARG A 254 -16.83 -16.21 -11.86
#